data_41578e9fa3078c5fedf35ea104e9e19e
#
_entry.id   41578e9fa3078c5fedf35ea104e9e19e
#
_cell.length_a   1.000
_cell.length_b   1.000
_cell.length_c   1.000
_cell.angle_alpha   90.00
_cell.angle_beta   90.00
_cell.angle_gamma   90.00
#
_symmetry.space_group_name_H-M   'P 1'
#
loop_
_entity.id
_entity.type
_entity.pdbx_description
1 polymer ?
#
loop_
_entity_poly.entity_id
_entity_poly.type
_entity_poly.pdbx_seq_one_letter_code
_entity_poly.pdbx_strand_id
1 'polypeptide(L)'
;MQRLDVELVNRKLVNSRSQAESYIKLGLVRVNNKVTNKTSFGVSDKDSLFVEGQQYVSRAALKLASIAGQFKLDFRGKTVLDVGSSTGGFTDYALQHGAIKVIAVDVGTDQLHPSLHGDTRIELHEKTDIREVGLRGVESRRLKAEGQKQTKVLLDDTIDMVVADVSFISLRQILPAISNLTSQTSILIIMCKPQFEAGKEQINKGIIKNSSVRRKILSDFETWLISNKFVILDKADSHVSGTKGNTERFYKLKARP
;
A
#
# COMPACT_ATOMS: atom_id res chain seq x y z
N MET A 1 2.37 24.35 26.45
CA MET A 1 2.34 24.08 24.98
C MET A 1 2.64 22.61 24.76
N GLN A 2 1.80 21.93 24.02
CA GLN A 2 1.90 20.51 23.69
C GLN A 2 2.36 20.38 22.23
N ARG A 3 3.02 19.28 21.89
CA ARG A 3 3.39 19.01 20.49
C ARG A 3 2.12 18.75 19.65
N LEU A 4 2.08 19.25 18.43
CA LEU A 4 0.93 19.09 17.53
C LEU A 4 0.58 17.63 17.26
N ASP A 5 1.60 16.76 17.01
CA ASP A 5 1.39 15.33 16.76
C ASP A 5 0.74 14.59 17.95
N VAL A 6 1.00 15.04 19.17
CA VAL A 6 0.40 14.50 20.40
C VAL A 6 -1.00 15.08 20.61
N GLU A 7 -1.15 16.38 20.39
CA GLU A 7 -2.43 17.07 20.64
C GLU A 7 -3.53 16.65 19.66
N LEU A 8 -3.19 16.33 18.42
CA LEU A 8 -4.15 15.77 17.47
C LEU A 8 -4.75 14.43 17.95
N VAL A 9 -3.94 13.60 18.62
CA VAL A 9 -4.43 12.34 19.23
C VAL A 9 -5.27 12.62 20.45
N ASN A 10 -4.82 13.52 21.35
CA ASN A 10 -5.55 13.89 22.56
C ASN A 10 -6.95 14.41 22.25
N ARG A 11 -7.08 15.23 21.20
CA ARG A 11 -8.37 15.76 20.73
C ARG A 11 -9.16 14.77 19.85
N LYS A 12 -8.67 13.53 19.69
CA LYS A 12 -9.32 12.48 18.88
C LYS A 12 -9.54 12.89 17.42
N LEU A 13 -8.69 13.78 16.88
CA LEU A 13 -8.71 14.18 15.50
C LEU A 13 -8.02 13.15 14.59
N VAL A 14 -7.21 12.27 15.17
CA VAL A 14 -6.55 11.13 14.53
C VAL A 14 -6.43 9.97 15.53
N ASN A 15 -6.26 8.74 15.01
CA ASN A 15 -6.25 7.53 15.84
C ASN A 15 -4.88 7.22 16.48
N SER A 16 -3.80 7.77 15.92
CA SER A 16 -2.45 7.51 16.44
C SER A 16 -1.49 8.65 16.11
N ARG A 17 -0.42 8.74 16.91
CA ARG A 17 0.63 9.73 16.70
C ARG A 17 1.33 9.57 15.35
N SER A 18 1.55 8.34 14.88
CA SER A 18 2.15 8.10 13.56
C SER A 18 1.23 8.51 12.43
N GLN A 19 -0.09 8.40 12.61
CA GLN A 19 -1.07 8.94 11.69
C GLN A 19 -1.02 10.49 11.69
N ALA A 20 -0.99 11.11 12.88
CA ALA A 20 -0.83 12.56 13.03
C ALA A 20 0.40 13.07 12.27
N GLU A 21 1.56 12.43 12.46
CA GLU A 21 2.80 12.79 11.76
C GLU A 21 2.64 12.74 10.22
N SER A 22 1.90 11.76 9.72
CA SER A 22 1.65 11.61 8.29
C SER A 22 0.75 12.73 7.74
N TYR A 23 -0.36 13.05 8.43
CA TYR A 23 -1.24 14.14 8.05
C TYR A 23 -0.52 15.49 8.08
N ILE A 24 0.31 15.73 9.10
CA ILE A 24 1.11 16.97 9.22
C ILE A 24 2.08 17.08 8.04
N LYS A 25 2.85 16.02 7.75
CA LYS A 25 3.82 16.01 6.64
C LYS A 25 3.18 16.20 5.27
N LEU A 26 1.96 15.73 5.08
CA LEU A 26 1.18 15.90 3.85
C LEU A 26 0.53 17.29 3.74
N GLY A 27 0.68 18.16 4.77
CA GLY A 27 0.08 19.48 4.77
C GLY A 27 -1.44 19.49 4.99
N LEU A 28 -1.99 18.38 5.51
CA LEU A 28 -3.42 18.20 5.76
C LEU A 28 -3.84 18.68 7.15
N VAL A 29 -2.93 19.28 7.93
CA VAL A 29 -3.21 19.81 9.26
C VAL A 29 -3.13 21.33 9.25
N ARG A 30 -4.16 21.98 9.79
CA ARG A 30 -4.21 23.43 10.00
C ARG A 30 -4.24 23.73 11.49
N VAL A 31 -3.42 24.67 11.89
CA VAL A 31 -3.45 25.31 13.21
C VAL A 31 -3.87 26.75 13.01
N ASN A 32 -4.99 27.17 13.60
CA ASN A 32 -5.56 28.50 13.42
C ASN A 32 -5.68 28.89 11.93
N ASN A 33 -6.23 27.97 11.12
CA ASN A 33 -6.39 28.08 9.66
C ASN A 33 -5.10 28.10 8.83
N LYS A 34 -3.91 27.99 9.46
CA LYS A 34 -2.63 27.94 8.75
C LYS A 34 -2.09 26.52 8.67
N VAL A 35 -1.71 26.07 7.47
CA VAL A 35 -1.08 24.78 7.27
C VAL A 35 0.27 24.75 7.97
N THR A 36 0.58 23.65 8.65
CA THR A 36 1.88 23.40 9.24
C THR A 36 2.38 21.99 8.92
N ASN A 37 3.66 21.86 8.56
CA ASN A 37 4.30 20.59 8.25
C ASN A 37 5.26 20.14 9.37
N LYS A 38 5.28 20.87 10.50
CA LYS A 38 6.18 20.59 11.63
C LYS A 38 5.44 19.80 12.71
N THR A 39 5.77 18.53 12.88
CA THR A 39 5.15 17.63 13.86
C THR A 39 5.32 18.08 15.30
N SER A 40 6.47 18.72 15.60
CA SER A 40 6.81 19.30 16.92
C SER A 40 6.30 20.75 17.11
N PHE A 41 5.42 21.24 16.24
CA PHE A 41 4.82 22.57 16.40
C PHE A 41 4.10 22.63 17.76
N GLY A 42 4.39 23.70 18.53
CA GLY A 42 3.79 23.89 19.86
C GLY A 42 2.39 24.46 19.73
N VAL A 43 1.40 23.77 20.28
CA VAL A 43 0.01 24.21 20.33
C VAL A 43 -0.48 24.33 21.76
N SER A 44 -1.48 25.16 21.98
CA SER A 44 -2.17 25.34 23.27
C SER A 44 -3.61 24.89 23.16
N ASP A 45 -4.31 24.79 24.28
CA ASP A 45 -5.73 24.41 24.31
C ASP A 45 -6.64 25.41 23.54
N LYS A 46 -6.17 26.66 23.39
CA LYS A 46 -6.88 27.74 22.68
C LYS A 46 -6.72 27.67 21.18
N ASP A 47 -5.76 26.92 20.68
CA ASP A 47 -5.51 26.81 19.22
C ASP A 47 -6.58 25.95 18.58
N SER A 48 -7.14 26.43 17.45
CA SER A 48 -8.02 25.64 16.59
C SER A 48 -7.17 24.66 15.80
N LEU A 49 -7.50 23.37 15.90
CA LEU A 49 -6.86 22.31 15.12
C LEU A 49 -7.87 21.74 14.14
N PHE A 50 -7.47 21.59 12.90
CA PHE A 50 -8.29 21.00 11.85
C PHE A 50 -7.44 20.03 11.01
N VAL A 51 -7.99 18.84 10.75
CA VAL A 51 -7.41 17.85 9.84
C VAL A 51 -8.24 17.84 8.58
N GLU A 52 -7.60 18.20 7.46
CA GLU A 52 -8.23 18.30 6.16
C GLU A 52 -8.31 16.92 5.49
N GLY A 53 -9.41 16.64 4.78
CA GLY A 53 -9.57 15.43 3.99
C GLY A 53 -10.27 14.28 4.72
N GLN A 54 -10.42 13.18 3.99
CA GLN A 54 -11.05 11.96 4.49
C GLN A 54 -10.15 11.27 5.51
N GLN A 55 -10.73 10.82 6.62
CA GLN A 55 -10.01 10.02 7.58
C GLN A 55 -9.99 8.57 7.10
N TYR A 56 -8.81 7.97 7.09
CA TYR A 56 -8.62 6.58 6.71
C TYR A 56 -8.35 5.71 7.93
N VAL A 57 -8.72 4.43 7.83
CA VAL A 57 -8.54 3.45 8.91
C VAL A 57 -7.06 3.27 9.30
N SER A 58 -6.14 3.53 8.39
CA SER A 58 -4.71 3.39 8.69
C SER A 58 -3.83 4.35 7.90
N ARG A 59 -2.59 4.49 8.37
CA ARG A 59 -1.55 5.29 7.72
C ARG A 59 -1.16 4.77 6.33
N ALA A 60 -1.39 3.49 6.03
CA ALA A 60 -1.11 2.92 4.72
C ALA A 60 -1.88 3.65 3.61
N ALA A 61 -3.15 3.99 3.85
CA ALA A 61 -3.95 4.79 2.93
C ALA A 61 -3.28 6.10 2.54
N LEU A 62 -2.65 6.79 3.49
CA LEU A 62 -1.96 8.07 3.23
C LEU A 62 -0.73 7.89 2.33
N LYS A 63 -0.07 6.72 2.37
CA LYS A 63 1.01 6.42 1.43
C LYS A 63 0.48 6.34 0.00
N LEU A 64 -0.63 5.62 -0.20
CA LEU A 64 -1.28 5.51 -1.50
C LEU A 64 -1.81 6.87 -1.96
N ALA A 65 -2.44 7.64 -1.07
CA ALA A 65 -2.90 9.01 -1.33
C ALA A 65 -1.76 9.92 -1.81
N SER A 66 -0.56 9.76 -1.24
CA SER A 66 0.60 10.62 -1.55
C SER A 66 1.07 10.54 -3.00
N ILE A 67 0.76 9.45 -3.70
CA ILE A 67 1.15 9.24 -5.10
C ILE A 67 -0.06 9.24 -6.07
N ALA A 68 -1.27 9.29 -5.55
CA ALA A 68 -2.48 9.11 -6.34
C ALA A 68 -2.62 10.17 -7.44
N GLY A 69 -2.29 11.42 -7.15
CA GLY A 69 -2.32 12.52 -8.13
C GLY A 69 -1.29 12.33 -9.25
N GLN A 70 -0.03 12.00 -8.89
CA GLN A 70 1.02 11.76 -9.87
C GLN A 70 0.67 10.57 -10.78
N PHE A 71 0.22 9.46 -10.20
CA PHE A 71 -0.11 8.25 -10.95
C PHE A 71 -1.47 8.34 -11.64
N LYS A 72 -2.23 9.43 -11.43
CA LYS A 72 -3.60 9.61 -11.95
C LYS A 72 -4.45 8.36 -11.66
N LEU A 73 -4.51 7.97 -10.36
CA LEU A 73 -5.27 6.80 -9.94
C LEU A 73 -6.76 7.09 -10.05
N ASP A 74 -7.49 6.18 -10.65
CA ASP A 74 -8.96 6.22 -10.73
C ASP A 74 -9.51 4.85 -10.35
N PHE A 75 -10.18 4.78 -9.20
CA PHE A 75 -10.78 3.57 -8.65
C PHE A 75 -12.27 3.42 -9.01
N ARG A 76 -12.88 4.45 -9.62
CA ARG A 76 -14.32 4.47 -9.88
C ARG A 76 -14.74 3.31 -10.79
N GLY A 77 -15.73 2.54 -10.31
CA GLY A 77 -16.29 1.40 -11.01
C GLY A 77 -15.34 0.20 -11.17
N LYS A 78 -14.26 0.13 -10.37
CA LYS A 78 -13.23 -0.91 -10.49
C LYS A 78 -13.34 -1.99 -9.43
N THR A 79 -13.00 -3.22 -9.82
CA THR A 79 -12.66 -4.31 -8.93
C THR A 79 -11.17 -4.26 -8.63
N VAL A 80 -10.84 -4.12 -7.35
CA VAL A 80 -9.46 -3.93 -6.85
C VAL A 80 -9.04 -5.16 -6.06
N LEU A 81 -7.84 -5.68 -6.33
CA LEU A 81 -7.18 -6.70 -5.51
C LEU A 81 -6.18 -5.99 -4.58
N ASP A 82 -6.40 -6.08 -3.27
CA ASP A 82 -5.51 -5.54 -2.24
C ASP A 82 -4.67 -6.67 -1.65
N VAL A 83 -3.37 -6.68 -1.96
CA VAL A 83 -2.42 -7.73 -1.55
C VAL A 83 -1.61 -7.25 -0.35
N GLY A 84 -1.78 -7.94 0.77
CA GLY A 84 -1.26 -7.52 2.08
C GLY A 84 -2.15 -6.45 2.70
N SER A 85 -3.47 -6.72 2.71
CA SER A 85 -4.48 -5.75 3.14
C SER A 85 -4.34 -5.32 4.60
N SER A 86 -3.83 -6.19 5.50
CA SER A 86 -3.60 -5.90 6.91
C SER A 86 -4.82 -5.21 7.53
N THR A 87 -4.66 -4.00 8.08
CA THR A 87 -5.77 -3.22 8.67
C THR A 87 -6.75 -2.64 7.64
N GLY A 88 -6.56 -2.88 6.35
CA GLY A 88 -7.44 -2.41 5.29
C GLY A 88 -7.17 -0.97 4.82
N GLY A 89 -5.95 -0.47 4.96
CA GLY A 89 -5.66 0.91 4.58
C GLY A 89 -5.82 1.18 3.08
N PHE A 90 -5.30 0.30 2.22
CA PHE A 90 -5.48 0.45 0.77
C PHE A 90 -6.90 0.09 0.35
N THR A 91 -7.51 -0.90 0.98
CA THR A 91 -8.93 -1.26 0.83
C THR A 91 -9.82 -0.04 1.08
N ASP A 92 -9.68 0.60 2.24
CA ASP A 92 -10.45 1.80 2.62
C ASP A 92 -10.24 2.95 1.62
N TYR A 93 -8.98 3.19 1.23
CA TYR A 93 -8.67 4.20 0.23
C TYR A 93 -9.40 3.92 -1.10
N ALA A 94 -9.33 2.70 -1.61
CA ALA A 94 -9.96 2.32 -2.87
C ALA A 94 -11.48 2.49 -2.81
N LEU A 95 -12.13 2.03 -1.73
CA LEU A 95 -13.58 2.15 -1.54
C LEU A 95 -14.05 3.59 -1.45
N GLN A 96 -13.32 4.44 -0.70
CA GLN A 96 -13.62 5.87 -0.58
C GLN A 96 -13.42 6.62 -1.92
N HIS A 97 -12.63 6.06 -2.85
CA HIS A 97 -12.39 6.64 -4.18
C HIS A 97 -13.17 5.94 -5.29
N GLY A 98 -14.23 5.19 -4.92
CA GLY A 98 -15.25 4.70 -5.86
C GLY A 98 -15.02 3.29 -6.40
N ALA A 99 -14.13 2.47 -5.80
CA ALA A 99 -14.08 1.05 -6.09
C ALA A 99 -15.43 0.39 -5.78
N ILE A 100 -15.91 -0.44 -6.70
CA ILE A 100 -17.18 -1.16 -6.52
C ILE A 100 -16.98 -2.46 -5.75
N LYS A 101 -15.76 -3.01 -5.79
CA LYS A 101 -15.38 -4.21 -5.05
C LYS A 101 -13.90 -4.15 -4.70
N VAL A 102 -13.55 -4.62 -3.51
CA VAL A 102 -12.16 -4.86 -3.10
C VAL A 102 -12.04 -6.30 -2.62
N ILE A 103 -11.15 -7.06 -3.27
CA ILE A 103 -10.75 -8.39 -2.85
C ILE A 103 -9.49 -8.22 -2.01
N ALA A 104 -9.62 -8.37 -0.70
CA ALA A 104 -8.55 -8.15 0.26
C ALA A 104 -7.92 -9.49 0.65
N VAL A 105 -6.61 -9.64 0.39
CA VAL A 105 -5.86 -10.88 0.66
C VAL A 105 -4.74 -10.60 1.63
N ASP A 106 -4.69 -11.35 2.74
CA ASP A 106 -3.64 -11.25 3.75
C ASP A 106 -3.29 -12.62 4.36
N VAL A 107 -2.02 -12.81 4.70
CA VAL A 107 -1.55 -14.00 5.42
C VAL A 107 -1.87 -13.96 6.92
N GLY A 108 -2.15 -12.77 7.45
CA GLY A 108 -2.57 -12.54 8.83
C GLY A 108 -4.01 -12.95 9.10
N THR A 109 -4.45 -12.72 10.32
CA THR A 109 -5.83 -13.00 10.73
C THR A 109 -6.32 -11.91 11.67
N ASP A 110 -7.62 -11.61 11.63
CA ASP A 110 -8.29 -10.61 12.47
C ASP A 110 -7.60 -9.23 12.46
N GLN A 111 -7.07 -8.83 11.28
CA GLN A 111 -6.35 -7.57 11.15
C GLN A 111 -7.22 -6.45 10.61
N LEU A 112 -8.26 -6.77 9.85
CA LEU A 112 -9.09 -5.76 9.21
C LEU A 112 -9.72 -4.83 10.25
N HIS A 113 -9.67 -3.52 10.01
CA HIS A 113 -10.20 -2.53 10.96
C HIS A 113 -11.72 -2.73 11.15
N PRO A 114 -12.25 -2.65 12.40
CA PRO A 114 -13.67 -2.91 12.69
C PRO A 114 -14.65 -2.09 11.85
N SER A 115 -14.31 -0.86 11.47
CA SER A 115 -15.18 -0.02 10.63
C SER A 115 -15.36 -0.52 9.20
N LEU A 116 -14.52 -1.46 8.75
CA LEU A 116 -14.62 -2.09 7.43
C LEU A 116 -15.37 -3.43 7.48
N HIS A 117 -15.62 -3.95 8.68
CA HIS A 117 -16.39 -5.17 8.84
C HIS A 117 -17.83 -4.95 8.36
N GLY A 118 -18.35 -5.87 7.57
CA GLY A 118 -19.71 -5.81 7.07
C GLY A 118 -19.91 -4.92 5.82
N ASP A 119 -18.88 -4.25 5.31
CA ASP A 119 -18.97 -3.61 3.99
C ASP A 119 -19.07 -4.69 2.90
N THR A 120 -20.23 -4.80 2.25
CA THR A 120 -20.53 -5.83 1.26
C THR A 120 -19.67 -5.74 -0.01
N ARG A 121 -18.94 -4.65 -0.19
CA ARG A 121 -17.99 -4.47 -1.28
C ARG A 121 -16.63 -5.13 -1.00
N ILE A 122 -16.39 -5.58 0.22
CA ILE A 122 -15.13 -6.23 0.62
C ILE A 122 -15.30 -7.74 0.59
N GLU A 123 -14.49 -8.41 -0.21
CA GLU A 123 -14.28 -9.85 -0.16
C GLU A 123 -12.95 -10.13 0.53
N LEU A 124 -13.01 -10.62 1.78
CA LEU A 124 -11.83 -10.79 2.63
C LEU A 124 -11.33 -12.23 2.63
N HIS A 125 -10.06 -12.42 2.32
CA HIS A 125 -9.34 -13.69 2.37
C HIS A 125 -8.14 -13.57 3.32
N GLU A 126 -8.36 -13.83 4.60
CA GLU A 126 -7.29 -13.93 5.59
C GLU A 126 -6.65 -15.33 5.59
N LYS A 127 -5.49 -15.48 6.27
CA LYS A 127 -4.67 -16.71 6.27
C LYS A 127 -4.36 -17.22 4.86
N THR A 128 -4.33 -16.31 3.89
CA THR A 128 -4.20 -16.63 2.47
C THR A 128 -2.94 -15.98 1.90
N ASP A 129 -2.06 -16.82 1.38
CA ASP A 129 -0.92 -16.34 0.60
C ASP A 129 -1.40 -16.05 -0.83
N ILE A 130 -1.04 -14.90 -1.37
CA ILE A 130 -1.44 -14.52 -2.74
C ILE A 130 -1.01 -15.56 -3.79
N ARG A 131 0.02 -16.34 -3.51
CA ARG A 131 0.49 -17.44 -4.37
C ARG A 131 -0.43 -18.67 -4.35
N GLU A 132 -1.42 -18.69 -3.46
CA GLU A 132 -2.46 -19.73 -3.34
C GLU A 132 -3.78 -19.27 -3.96
N VAL A 133 -3.82 -18.09 -4.57
CA VAL A 133 -5.01 -17.52 -5.22
C VAL A 133 -4.95 -17.77 -6.73
N GLY A 134 -6.07 -18.19 -7.31
CA GLY A 134 -6.25 -18.41 -8.75
C GLY A 134 -7.53 -17.74 -9.27
N LEU A 135 -7.74 -17.77 -10.58
CA LEU A 135 -8.98 -17.36 -11.23
C LEU A 135 -9.79 -18.58 -11.64
N ARG A 136 -11.12 -18.56 -11.41
CA ARG A 136 -12.01 -19.59 -11.88
C ARG A 136 -12.11 -19.57 -13.42
N GLY A 137 -12.10 -20.74 -14.04
CA GLY A 137 -12.16 -20.87 -15.51
C GLY A 137 -10.84 -20.63 -16.24
N VAL A 138 -9.80 -20.18 -15.55
CA VAL A 138 -8.44 -20.16 -16.11
C VAL A 138 -7.79 -21.50 -15.77
N GLU A 139 -7.82 -22.43 -16.73
CA GLU A 139 -7.17 -23.72 -16.53
C GLU A 139 -5.71 -23.57 -16.09
N SER A 140 -5.33 -24.42 -15.14
CA SER A 140 -4.04 -24.52 -14.46
C SER A 140 -2.79 -24.68 -15.37
N ARG A 141 -2.90 -24.47 -16.67
CA ARG A 141 -1.79 -24.62 -17.62
C ARG A 141 -0.66 -23.61 -17.42
N ARG A 142 -0.93 -22.45 -16.78
CA ARG A 142 0.10 -21.46 -16.42
C ARG A 142 0.66 -21.64 -15.01
N LEU A 143 0.11 -22.53 -14.20
CA LEU A 143 0.35 -22.64 -12.76
C LEU A 143 1.54 -23.52 -12.38
N LYS A 144 2.39 -23.93 -13.33
CA LYS A 144 3.61 -24.75 -13.01
C LYS A 144 4.91 -23.93 -13.06
N ALA A 145 4.86 -22.67 -12.61
CA ALA A 145 6.10 -21.94 -12.35
C ALA A 145 6.70 -22.41 -11.02
N GLU A 146 8.02 -22.60 -10.97
CA GLU A 146 8.73 -22.96 -9.75
C GLU A 146 8.37 -22.02 -8.59
N GLY A 147 7.97 -22.60 -7.45
CA GLY A 147 7.59 -21.87 -6.25
C GLY A 147 6.09 -21.57 -6.10
N GLN A 148 5.22 -21.98 -7.03
CA GLN A 148 3.77 -21.86 -6.85
C GLN A 148 3.26 -22.86 -5.81
N LYS A 149 2.45 -22.33 -4.89
CA LYS A 149 1.71 -23.12 -3.92
C LYS A 149 0.43 -23.68 -4.55
N GLN A 150 -0.12 -24.73 -3.96
CA GLN A 150 -1.41 -25.27 -4.37
C GLN A 150 -2.50 -24.20 -4.24
N THR A 151 -3.31 -23.99 -5.28
CA THR A 151 -4.43 -23.04 -5.26
C THR A 151 -5.46 -23.45 -4.22
N LYS A 152 -5.77 -22.54 -3.29
CA LYS A 152 -6.78 -22.73 -2.24
C LYS A 152 -7.98 -21.83 -2.43
N VAL A 153 -7.80 -20.67 -3.06
CA VAL A 153 -8.83 -19.67 -3.29
C VAL A 153 -8.97 -19.44 -4.78
N LEU A 154 -10.20 -19.46 -5.29
CA LEU A 154 -10.52 -19.15 -6.68
C LEU A 154 -11.41 -17.91 -6.72
N LEU A 155 -10.93 -16.87 -7.40
CA LEU A 155 -11.68 -15.65 -7.64
C LEU A 155 -12.51 -15.76 -8.92
N ASP A 156 -13.70 -15.19 -8.89
CA ASP A 156 -14.62 -15.15 -10.03
C ASP A 156 -14.55 -13.83 -10.81
N ASP A 157 -13.92 -12.83 -10.26
CA ASP A 157 -13.92 -11.47 -10.79
C ASP A 157 -12.74 -11.18 -11.72
N THR A 158 -12.99 -10.31 -12.68
CA THR A 158 -11.91 -9.67 -13.44
C THR A 158 -11.29 -8.55 -12.60
N ILE A 159 -9.99 -8.60 -12.40
CA ILE A 159 -9.24 -7.61 -11.62
C ILE A 159 -8.86 -6.43 -12.52
N ASP A 160 -9.39 -5.25 -12.24
CA ASP A 160 -9.05 -4.02 -12.96
C ASP A 160 -7.77 -3.37 -12.44
N MET A 161 -7.59 -3.43 -11.12
CA MET A 161 -6.44 -2.83 -10.45
C MET A 161 -5.95 -3.70 -9.31
N VAL A 162 -4.63 -3.75 -9.15
CA VAL A 162 -3.99 -4.34 -7.98
C VAL A 162 -3.31 -3.23 -7.18
N VAL A 163 -3.49 -3.25 -5.87
CA VAL A 163 -2.69 -2.47 -4.92
C VAL A 163 -1.94 -3.46 -4.02
N ALA A 164 -0.67 -3.21 -3.68
CA ALA A 164 0.09 -4.13 -2.85
C ALA A 164 1.00 -3.42 -1.86
N ASP A 165 0.85 -3.76 -0.58
CA ASP A 165 1.67 -3.31 0.56
C ASP A 165 2.11 -4.50 1.42
N VAL A 166 2.97 -5.35 0.90
CA VAL A 166 3.45 -6.55 1.62
C VAL A 166 4.69 -6.27 2.46
N SER A 167 4.86 -7.06 3.53
CA SER A 167 6.02 -7.00 4.41
C SER A 167 6.66 -8.38 4.57
N PHE A 168 7.97 -8.41 4.84
CA PHE A 168 8.76 -9.62 5.12
C PHE A 168 8.87 -10.61 3.96
N ILE A 169 8.53 -10.18 2.75
CA ILE A 169 8.66 -10.94 1.51
C ILE A 169 9.14 -10.00 0.40
N SER A 170 9.95 -10.50 -0.53
CA SER A 170 10.31 -9.77 -1.73
C SER A 170 9.13 -9.78 -2.72
N LEU A 171 8.87 -8.66 -3.35
CA LEU A 171 7.89 -8.54 -4.43
C LEU A 171 8.18 -9.49 -5.60
N ARG A 172 9.46 -9.84 -5.82
CA ARG A 172 9.86 -10.80 -6.85
C ARG A 172 9.23 -12.17 -6.66
N GLN A 173 8.88 -12.54 -5.42
CA GLN A 173 8.27 -13.84 -5.11
C GLN A 173 6.75 -13.86 -5.34
N ILE A 174 6.08 -12.71 -5.32
CA ILE A 174 4.62 -12.63 -5.40
C ILE A 174 4.12 -12.01 -6.71
N LEU A 175 4.89 -11.14 -7.36
CA LEU A 175 4.49 -10.50 -8.61
C LEU A 175 4.15 -11.49 -9.74
N PRO A 176 4.86 -12.63 -9.90
CA PRO A 176 4.46 -13.64 -10.88
C PRO A 176 3.05 -14.21 -10.61
N ALA A 177 2.71 -14.47 -9.34
CA ALA A 177 1.36 -14.92 -8.98
C ALA A 177 0.30 -13.83 -9.23
N ILE A 178 0.59 -12.59 -8.86
CA ILE A 178 -0.28 -11.44 -9.12
C ILE A 178 -0.51 -11.28 -10.64
N SER A 179 0.52 -11.42 -11.47
CA SER A 179 0.37 -11.29 -12.93
C SER A 179 -0.56 -12.33 -13.53
N ASN A 180 -0.63 -13.54 -12.94
CA ASN A 180 -1.55 -14.58 -13.37
C ASN A 180 -3.04 -14.27 -13.04
N LEU A 181 -3.29 -13.36 -12.10
CA LEU A 181 -4.62 -12.90 -11.70
C LEU A 181 -5.07 -11.66 -12.48
N THR A 182 -4.25 -11.13 -13.37
CA THR A 182 -4.50 -9.86 -14.05
C THR A 182 -4.60 -10.03 -15.56
N SER A 183 -5.30 -9.11 -16.19
CA SER A 183 -5.40 -8.96 -17.64
C SER A 183 -4.39 -7.94 -18.17
N GLN A 184 -4.29 -7.80 -19.50
CA GLN A 184 -3.45 -6.77 -20.14
C GLN A 184 -3.90 -5.33 -19.82
N THR A 185 -5.17 -5.15 -19.45
CA THR A 185 -5.74 -3.84 -19.10
C THR A 185 -5.54 -3.49 -17.64
N SER A 186 -5.26 -4.48 -16.80
CA SER A 186 -5.07 -4.29 -15.35
C SER A 186 -3.87 -3.40 -15.05
N ILE A 187 -4.03 -2.54 -14.05
CA ILE A 187 -2.97 -1.66 -13.54
C ILE A 187 -2.54 -2.18 -12.16
N LEU A 188 -1.24 -2.31 -11.96
CA LEU A 188 -0.67 -2.73 -10.69
C LEU A 188 0.01 -1.53 -10.01
N ILE A 189 -0.36 -1.23 -8.78
CA ILE A 189 0.23 -0.19 -7.93
C ILE A 189 0.94 -0.89 -6.78
N ILE A 190 2.23 -1.05 -6.91
CA ILE A 190 3.03 -1.89 -6.02
C ILE A 190 3.95 -1.02 -5.17
N MET A 191 3.85 -1.15 -3.84
CA MET A 191 4.74 -0.47 -2.93
C MET A 191 5.98 -1.32 -2.62
N CYS A 192 7.08 -0.97 -3.24
CA CYS A 192 8.38 -1.59 -3.00
C CYS A 192 8.98 -1.05 -1.69
N LYS A 193 9.32 -1.96 -0.80
CA LYS A 193 10.05 -1.70 0.43
C LYS A 193 11.49 -2.17 0.22
N PRO A 194 12.45 -1.27 -0.05
CA PRO A 194 13.81 -1.65 -0.43
C PRO A 194 14.47 -2.62 0.56
N GLN A 195 14.12 -2.54 1.85
CA GLN A 195 14.65 -3.45 2.87
C GLN A 195 14.22 -4.90 2.71
N PHE A 196 13.16 -5.20 1.94
CA PHE A 196 12.73 -6.58 1.65
C PHE A 196 13.19 -7.07 0.27
N GLU A 197 13.76 -6.17 -0.54
CA GLU A 197 14.41 -6.50 -1.82
C GLU A 197 15.94 -6.63 -1.69
N ALA A 198 16.49 -6.17 -0.58
CA ALA A 198 17.92 -6.14 -0.29
C ALA A 198 18.45 -7.50 0.19
N GLY A 199 19.72 -7.79 -0.12
CA GLY A 199 20.48 -8.86 0.54
C GLY A 199 20.72 -8.55 2.02
N LYS A 200 20.94 -9.62 2.81
CA LYS A 200 21.16 -9.50 4.28
C LYS A 200 22.28 -8.54 4.65
N GLU A 201 23.33 -8.44 3.82
CA GLU A 201 24.51 -7.58 4.04
C GLU A 201 24.23 -6.08 3.83
N GLN A 202 23.16 -5.74 3.13
CA GLN A 202 22.79 -4.37 2.77
C GLN A 202 21.91 -3.69 3.82
N ILE A 203 21.48 -4.44 4.84
CA ILE A 203 20.50 -4.00 5.83
C ILE A 203 21.16 -3.92 7.20
N ASN A 204 21.01 -2.77 7.86
CA ASN A 204 21.36 -2.62 9.27
C ASN A 204 20.10 -2.47 10.13
N LYS A 205 19.76 -3.51 10.93
CA LYS A 205 18.57 -3.55 11.80
C LYS A 205 17.26 -3.22 11.05
N GLY A 206 17.15 -3.63 9.77
CA GLY A 206 15.98 -3.36 8.93
C GLY A 206 15.92 -1.97 8.30
N ILE A 207 17.02 -1.20 8.35
CA ILE A 207 17.11 0.14 7.78
C ILE A 207 18.23 0.20 6.73
N ILE A 208 17.94 0.83 5.59
CA ILE A 208 18.92 1.16 4.56
C ILE A 208 19.29 2.64 4.74
N LYS A 209 20.44 2.88 5.38
CA LYS A 209 20.92 4.24 5.67
C LYS A 209 21.59 4.91 4.47
N ASN A 210 22.21 4.10 3.60
CA ASN A 210 23.00 4.61 2.50
C ASN A 210 22.15 4.80 1.24
N SER A 211 22.06 6.03 0.75
CA SER A 211 21.27 6.37 -0.45
C SER A 211 21.78 5.69 -1.73
N SER A 212 23.08 5.40 -1.84
CA SER A 212 23.62 4.69 -3.01
C SER A 212 23.23 3.22 -2.99
N VAL A 213 23.21 2.58 -1.81
CA VAL A 213 22.74 1.21 -1.62
C VAL A 213 21.24 1.13 -1.96
N ARG A 214 20.43 2.08 -1.48
CA ARG A 214 19.01 2.16 -1.84
C ARG A 214 18.81 2.27 -3.34
N ARG A 215 19.56 3.17 -4.01
CA ARG A 215 19.47 3.33 -5.47
C ARG A 215 19.80 2.05 -6.22
N LYS A 216 20.86 1.34 -5.79
CA LYS A 216 21.25 0.06 -6.39
C LYS A 216 20.13 -0.98 -6.25
N ILE A 217 19.57 -1.17 -5.06
CA ILE A 217 18.49 -2.12 -4.79
C ILE A 217 17.29 -1.83 -5.71
N LEU A 218 16.88 -0.56 -5.81
CA LEU A 218 15.78 -0.17 -6.67
C LEU A 218 16.08 -0.38 -8.16
N SER A 219 17.31 -0.08 -8.61
CA SER A 219 17.75 -0.34 -9.98
C SER A 219 17.75 -1.84 -10.31
N ASP A 220 18.25 -2.67 -9.39
CA ASP A 220 18.25 -4.12 -9.54
C ASP A 220 16.81 -4.69 -9.57
N PHE A 221 15.92 -4.10 -8.80
CA PHE A 221 14.49 -4.46 -8.83
C PHE A 221 13.83 -4.02 -10.15
N GLU A 222 14.10 -2.82 -10.65
CA GLU A 222 13.60 -2.33 -11.93
C GLU A 222 14.09 -3.19 -13.10
N THR A 223 15.36 -3.61 -13.08
CA THR A 223 15.91 -4.55 -14.07
C THR A 223 15.18 -5.89 -14.03
N TRP A 224 14.92 -6.40 -12.82
CA TRP A 224 14.16 -7.64 -12.64
C TRP A 224 12.73 -7.51 -13.17
N LEU A 225 12.04 -6.39 -12.90
CA LEU A 225 10.69 -6.13 -13.43
C LEU A 225 10.65 -6.24 -14.95
N ILE A 226 11.58 -5.58 -15.63
CA ILE A 226 11.66 -5.57 -17.10
C ILE A 226 11.93 -6.98 -17.61
N SER A 227 12.88 -7.70 -17.01
CA SER A 227 13.25 -9.07 -17.42
C SER A 227 12.11 -10.07 -17.18
N ASN A 228 11.19 -9.78 -16.23
CA ASN A 228 10.02 -10.61 -15.93
C ASN A 228 8.73 -10.08 -16.55
N LYS A 229 8.85 -9.35 -17.68
CA LYS A 229 7.72 -8.89 -18.50
C LYS A 229 6.80 -7.86 -17.82
N PHE A 230 7.29 -7.10 -16.85
CA PHE A 230 6.56 -5.95 -16.33
C PHE A 230 6.99 -4.67 -17.06
N VAL A 231 6.01 -3.83 -17.37
CA VAL A 231 6.25 -2.48 -17.89
C VAL A 231 6.10 -1.49 -16.77
N ILE A 232 7.13 -0.71 -16.50
CA ILE A 232 7.07 0.40 -15.54
C ILE A 232 6.46 1.60 -16.28
N LEU A 233 5.23 1.97 -15.89
CA LEU A 233 4.54 3.13 -16.45
C LEU A 233 4.92 4.42 -15.71
N ASP A 234 5.09 4.33 -14.39
CA ASP A 234 5.50 5.45 -13.53
C ASP A 234 6.12 4.91 -12.23
N LYS A 235 6.87 5.76 -11.53
CA LYS A 235 7.44 5.46 -10.22
C LYS A 235 7.55 6.72 -9.36
N ALA A 236 7.25 6.60 -8.06
CA ALA A 236 7.32 7.71 -7.11
C ALA A 236 7.74 7.22 -5.72
N ASP A 237 8.51 8.00 -5.02
CA ASP A 237 8.77 7.74 -3.60
C ASP A 237 7.55 8.17 -2.77
N SER A 238 7.20 7.37 -1.75
CA SER A 238 6.16 7.73 -0.79
C SER A 238 6.57 8.98 -0.02
N HIS A 239 5.67 9.95 0.08
CA HIS A 239 5.89 11.13 0.95
C HIS A 239 5.72 10.80 2.43
N VAL A 240 5.14 9.63 2.74
CA VAL A 240 4.97 9.10 4.09
C VAL A 240 6.00 8.02 4.34
N SER A 241 6.93 8.26 5.25
CA SER A 241 8.00 7.32 5.59
C SER A 241 7.45 6.06 6.28
N GLY A 242 8.09 4.92 6.04
CA GLY A 242 7.84 3.68 6.76
C GLY A 242 8.13 3.80 8.27
N THR A 243 7.65 2.83 9.05
CA THR A 243 7.71 2.85 10.53
C THR A 243 9.13 3.02 11.09
N LYS A 244 10.14 2.52 10.38
CA LYS A 244 11.57 2.65 10.75
C LYS A 244 12.30 3.76 10.00
N GLY A 245 11.58 4.61 9.26
CA GLY A 245 12.15 5.73 8.50
C GLY A 245 12.66 5.38 7.11
N ASN A 246 12.49 4.14 6.64
CA ASN A 246 12.76 3.80 5.23
C ASN A 246 11.81 4.55 4.31
N THR A 247 12.32 5.04 3.18
CA THR A 247 11.50 5.60 2.10
C THR A 247 11.11 4.49 1.14
N GLU A 248 9.83 4.20 1.06
CA GLU A 248 9.24 3.22 0.17
C GLU A 248 9.02 3.84 -1.22
N ARG A 249 9.04 3.01 -2.27
CA ARG A 249 8.81 3.45 -3.64
C ARG A 249 7.62 2.74 -4.24
N PHE A 250 6.69 3.51 -4.78
CA PHE A 250 5.61 2.98 -5.58
C PHE A 250 6.01 2.83 -7.04
N TYR A 251 5.51 1.77 -7.65
CA TYR A 251 5.58 1.53 -9.08
C TYR A 251 4.17 1.36 -9.63
N LYS A 252 3.88 2.06 -10.73
CA LYS A 252 2.71 1.81 -11.57
C LYS A 252 3.14 0.91 -12.70
N LEU A 253 2.59 -0.30 -12.75
CA LEU A 253 3.03 -1.35 -13.66
C LEU A 253 1.89 -1.87 -14.53
N LYS A 254 2.26 -2.50 -15.65
CA LYS A 254 1.45 -3.47 -16.38
C LYS A 254 2.22 -4.77 -16.54
N ALA A 255 1.53 -5.91 -16.45
CA ALA A 255 2.08 -7.19 -16.88
C ALA A 255 1.95 -7.32 -18.39
N ARG A 256 3.01 -7.79 -19.07
CA ARG A 256 2.94 -8.21 -20.48
C ARG A 256 2.55 -9.70 -20.52
N PRO A 257 1.85 -10.13 -21.57
CA PRO A 257 1.51 -11.53 -21.77
C PRO A 257 2.75 -12.42 -22.01
#